data_ea10b6172b55c838aae2ccf2512c865d
#
_entry.id   ea10b6172b55c838aae2ccf2512c865d
#
_cell.length_a   1.000
_cell.length_b   1.000
_cell.length_c   1.000
_cell.angle_alpha   90.00
_cell.angle_beta   90.00
_cell.angle_gamma   90.00
#
_symmetry.space_group_name_H-M   'P 1'
#
loop_
_entity.id
_entity.type
_entity.pdbx_description
1 polymer ?
#
loop_
_entity_poly.entity_id
_entity_poly.type
_entity_poly.pdbx_seq_one_letter_code
_entity_poly.pdbx_strand_id
1 'polypeptide(L)'
;MPARVLNCKSIRLGSYGEKIEIREPEAATSTPESEVEMQRINFDEEVRVAIVGAGGYGRVALDVLLAGGIGDRVLGFYDDAHAALSGEVRGVPILGDVGMLKSMLSVEPVHVVVAITDNGARLQVANALRSLGARFLTSVHPEAYVSAVAVVGDGCVAAPGAIVQPDAALGSHCFLGPRSVVDRDAEVGAGTWISAGCVVGPAARVGARAVLGQNSSVGRKAVVDSDVEVGALRHVDREGG
;
A
#
# COMPACT_ATOMS: atom_id res chain seq x y z
N MET A 1 -10.76 18.01 22.23
CA MET A 1 -10.44 19.44 22.01
C MET A 1 -10.39 19.67 20.51
N PRO A 2 -11.20 20.54 19.93
CA PRO A 2 -11.20 20.78 18.48
C PRO A 2 -9.94 21.55 18.07
N ALA A 3 -9.30 21.12 16.98
CA ALA A 3 -8.16 21.80 16.40
C ALA A 3 -8.58 23.19 15.90
N ARG A 4 -7.85 24.22 16.35
CA ARG A 4 -8.03 25.58 15.87
C ARG A 4 -7.49 25.69 14.43
N VAL A 5 -8.37 25.97 13.50
CA VAL A 5 -7.99 26.43 12.15
C VAL A 5 -7.36 27.81 12.29
N LEU A 6 -6.09 27.94 11.93
CA LEU A 6 -5.39 29.22 11.86
C LEU A 6 -5.90 30.01 10.66
N ASN A 7 -6.59 31.10 10.95
CA ASN A 7 -7.07 32.06 9.97
C ASN A 7 -5.89 32.90 9.44
N CYS A 8 -5.38 32.54 8.26
CA CYS A 8 -4.25 33.24 7.65
C CYS A 8 -4.77 34.49 6.91
N LYS A 9 -4.65 35.67 7.52
CA LYS A 9 -5.25 36.93 7.01
C LYS A 9 -4.45 37.63 5.92
N SER A 10 -3.24 37.26 5.56
CA SER A 10 -2.54 37.74 4.35
C SER A 10 -1.18 37.10 4.17
N ILE A 11 -0.87 36.63 2.96
CA ILE A 11 0.50 36.27 2.54
C ILE A 11 1.00 37.42 1.66
N ARG A 12 2.08 38.09 2.08
CA ARG A 12 2.82 39.01 1.20
C ARG A 12 3.83 38.18 0.41
N LEU A 13 3.63 38.08 -0.90
CA LEU A 13 4.66 37.62 -1.82
C LEU A 13 5.50 38.83 -2.25
N GLY A 14 6.81 38.73 -2.10
CA GLY A 14 7.73 39.78 -2.49
C GLY A 14 7.76 40.01 -3.99
N SER A 15 8.00 41.26 -4.38
CA SER A 15 8.46 41.78 -5.66
C SER A 15 7.64 41.75 -6.94
N TYR A 16 6.41 41.24 -6.96
CA TYR A 16 5.50 41.51 -8.07
C TYR A 16 4.16 41.99 -7.51
N GLY A 17 3.91 43.30 -7.66
CA GLY A 17 2.91 44.08 -6.94
C GLY A 17 1.44 43.88 -7.32
N GLU A 18 0.96 42.69 -7.50
CA GLU A 18 -0.46 42.42 -7.66
C GLU A 18 -1.04 41.82 -6.36
N LYS A 19 -1.98 42.55 -5.75
CA LYS A 19 -2.81 42.06 -4.64
C LYS A 19 -3.80 41.05 -5.17
N ILE A 20 -3.65 39.80 -4.79
CA ILE A 20 -4.71 38.80 -4.98
C ILE A 20 -5.68 38.96 -3.80
N GLU A 21 -6.87 39.52 -4.03
CA GLU A 21 -7.98 39.46 -3.09
C GLU A 21 -8.61 38.05 -3.16
N ILE A 22 -8.42 37.27 -2.10
CA ILE A 22 -9.17 36.05 -1.92
C ILE A 22 -10.54 36.45 -1.38
N ARG A 23 -11.58 36.42 -2.22
CA ARG A 23 -12.97 36.56 -1.76
C ARG A 23 -13.30 35.32 -0.94
N GLU A 24 -13.82 35.56 0.27
CA GLU A 24 -14.44 34.47 1.04
C GLU A 24 -15.61 33.92 0.21
N PRO A 25 -15.73 32.58 0.03
CA PRO A 25 -16.93 32.03 -0.55
C PRO A 25 -18.11 32.38 0.36
N GLU A 26 -19.19 32.98 -0.23
CA GLU A 26 -20.46 33.14 0.44
C GLU A 26 -20.85 31.80 1.09
N ALA A 27 -21.34 31.88 2.32
CA ALA A 27 -21.76 30.74 3.11
C ALA A 27 -22.65 29.80 2.29
N ALA A 28 -22.03 28.78 1.70
CA ALA A 28 -22.77 27.68 1.09
C ALA A 28 -23.43 26.91 2.23
N THR A 29 -24.75 26.97 2.23
CA THR A 29 -25.66 26.17 3.03
C THR A 29 -25.19 24.71 2.98
N SER A 30 -24.86 24.17 4.17
CA SER A 30 -24.80 22.75 4.53
C SER A 30 -24.49 21.78 3.36
N THR A 31 -23.20 21.58 3.05
CA THR A 31 -22.74 20.37 2.39
C THR A 31 -22.89 19.23 3.40
N PRO A 32 -23.56 18.14 3.08
CA PRO A 32 -23.65 17.01 3.99
C PRO A 32 -22.25 16.47 4.26
N GLU A 33 -21.92 16.24 5.54
CA GLU A 33 -20.67 15.64 6.03
C GLU A 33 -20.44 14.19 5.55
N SER A 34 -21.11 13.76 4.49
CA SER A 34 -21.18 12.37 4.01
C SER A 34 -20.30 12.03 2.80
N GLU A 35 -19.47 12.94 2.27
CA GLU A 35 -18.73 12.66 1.03
C GLU A 35 -17.18 12.70 1.13
N VAL A 36 -16.61 12.74 2.32
CA VAL A 36 -15.20 12.41 2.54
C VAL A 36 -15.13 11.10 3.33
N GLU A 37 -15.91 10.16 2.96
CA GLU A 37 -15.70 8.78 3.33
C GLU A 37 -14.60 8.24 2.38
N MET A 38 -13.35 8.54 2.75
CA MET A 38 -12.19 7.75 2.33
C MET A 38 -12.67 6.31 2.25
N GLN A 39 -12.44 5.59 1.16
CA GLN A 39 -12.79 4.18 1.00
C GLN A 39 -12.32 3.36 2.21
N ARG A 40 -12.98 3.54 3.34
CA ARG A 40 -13.12 2.49 4.33
C ARG A 40 -13.83 1.41 3.56
N ILE A 41 -13.09 0.41 3.17
CA ILE A 41 -13.68 -0.80 2.64
C ILE A 41 -14.75 -1.16 3.66
N ASN A 42 -16.03 -0.91 3.32
CA ASN A 42 -17.15 -1.43 4.09
C ASN A 42 -17.03 -2.95 3.91
N PHE A 43 -16.31 -3.56 4.86
CA PHE A 43 -16.29 -5.00 4.94
C PHE A 43 -17.69 -5.42 5.36
N ASP A 44 -18.43 -6.07 4.48
CA ASP A 44 -19.55 -6.90 4.89
C ASP A 44 -19.10 -7.71 6.11
N GLU A 45 -20.00 -7.95 7.06
CA GLU A 45 -19.69 -8.58 8.36
C GLU A 45 -18.99 -9.96 8.24
N GLU A 46 -18.92 -10.52 7.04
CA GLU A 46 -18.38 -11.85 6.74
C GLU A 46 -16.95 -11.89 6.17
N VAL A 47 -16.23 -10.76 6.04
CA VAL A 47 -14.87 -10.78 5.47
C VAL A 47 -13.92 -11.53 6.40
N ARG A 48 -13.37 -12.66 5.92
CA ARG A 48 -12.35 -13.46 6.60
C ARG A 48 -11.04 -13.33 5.82
N VAL A 49 -9.92 -13.20 6.52
CA VAL A 49 -8.61 -12.91 5.89
C VAL A 49 -7.62 -14.02 6.20
N ALA A 50 -7.00 -14.57 5.17
CA ALA A 50 -5.84 -15.46 5.28
C ALA A 50 -4.56 -14.72 4.88
N ILE A 51 -3.46 -14.94 5.60
CA ILE A 51 -2.15 -14.38 5.27
C ILE A 51 -1.28 -15.53 4.76
N VAL A 52 -0.72 -15.39 3.57
CA VAL A 52 0.25 -16.33 3.01
C VAL A 52 1.67 -15.83 3.28
N GLY A 53 2.44 -16.62 4.02
CA GLY A 53 3.77 -16.28 4.50
C GLY A 53 3.77 -15.84 5.96
N ALA A 54 4.37 -16.64 6.85
CA ALA A 54 4.47 -16.40 8.30
C ALA A 54 5.80 -15.72 8.71
N GLY A 55 6.60 -15.30 7.74
CA GLY A 55 7.90 -14.64 7.93
C GLY A 55 7.81 -13.16 8.35
N GLY A 56 8.90 -12.42 8.12
CA GLY A 56 8.99 -11.00 8.46
C GLY A 56 7.90 -10.15 7.83
N TYR A 57 7.64 -10.35 6.55
CA TYR A 57 6.60 -9.61 5.84
C TYR A 57 5.20 -10.00 6.32
N GLY A 58 4.94 -11.27 6.62
CA GLY A 58 3.68 -11.71 7.22
C GLY A 58 3.37 -11.00 8.54
N ARG A 59 4.38 -10.79 9.39
CA ARG A 59 4.23 -10.01 10.63
C ARG A 59 3.89 -8.54 10.38
N VAL A 60 4.46 -7.94 9.33
CA VAL A 60 4.11 -6.56 8.93
C VAL A 60 2.68 -6.50 8.39
N ALA A 61 2.29 -7.45 7.56
CA ALA A 61 0.92 -7.52 7.04
C ALA A 61 -0.11 -7.67 8.18
N LEU A 62 0.15 -8.57 9.14
CA LEU A 62 -0.70 -8.72 10.32
C LEU A 62 -0.79 -7.41 11.12
N ASP A 63 0.34 -6.73 11.35
CA ASP A 63 0.37 -5.46 12.08
C ASP A 63 -0.50 -4.38 11.41
N VAL A 64 -0.43 -4.27 10.09
CA VAL A 64 -1.29 -3.36 9.30
C VAL A 64 -2.77 -3.72 9.45
N LEU A 65 -3.13 -5.01 9.42
CA LEU A 65 -4.51 -5.48 9.59
C LEU A 65 -5.03 -5.21 11.01
N LEU A 66 -4.19 -5.43 12.04
CA LEU A 66 -4.51 -5.13 13.43
C LEU A 66 -4.74 -3.62 13.62
N ALA A 67 -3.84 -2.78 13.12
CA ALA A 67 -3.97 -1.33 13.18
C ALA A 67 -5.21 -0.83 12.43
N GLY A 68 -5.59 -1.50 11.33
CA GLY A 68 -6.81 -1.23 10.57
C GLY A 68 -8.11 -1.71 11.22
N GLY A 69 -8.04 -2.33 12.41
CA GLY A 69 -9.21 -2.78 13.17
C GLY A 69 -9.89 -4.05 12.62
N ILE A 70 -9.18 -4.82 11.80
CA ILE A 70 -9.71 -6.08 11.21
C ILE A 70 -8.95 -7.32 11.66
N GLY A 71 -8.21 -7.21 12.76
CA GLY A 71 -7.40 -8.30 13.28
C GLY A 71 -8.21 -9.53 13.70
N ASP A 72 -9.39 -9.35 14.25
CA ASP A 72 -10.35 -10.39 14.62
C ASP A 72 -10.90 -11.18 13.42
N ARG A 73 -10.73 -10.66 12.22
CA ARG A 73 -11.12 -11.31 10.96
C ARG A 73 -9.99 -12.15 10.35
N VAL A 74 -8.78 -12.09 10.91
CA VAL A 74 -7.64 -12.88 10.43
C VAL A 74 -7.80 -14.31 10.89
N LEU A 75 -7.99 -15.23 9.95
CA LEU A 75 -8.11 -16.67 10.21
C LEU A 75 -6.80 -17.26 10.71
N GLY A 76 -5.71 -16.92 10.02
CA GLY A 76 -4.40 -17.48 10.29
C GLY A 76 -3.43 -17.29 9.13
N PHE A 77 -2.27 -17.88 9.33
CA PHE A 77 -1.20 -17.92 8.33
C PHE A 77 -1.18 -19.25 7.59
N TYR A 78 -0.79 -19.19 6.33
CA TYR A 78 -0.45 -20.34 5.51
C TYR A 78 0.98 -20.21 5.02
N ASP A 79 1.82 -21.19 5.32
CA ASP A 79 3.24 -21.17 4.98
C ASP A 79 3.73 -22.58 4.65
N ASP A 80 4.39 -22.76 3.53
CA ASP A 80 4.88 -24.07 3.12
C ASP A 80 5.94 -24.63 4.08
N ALA A 81 6.59 -23.76 4.87
CA ALA A 81 7.51 -24.16 5.94
C ALA A 81 6.80 -24.38 7.31
N HIS A 82 5.47 -24.43 7.36
CA HIS A 82 4.65 -24.47 8.59
C HIS A 82 5.11 -25.52 9.60
N ALA A 83 5.56 -26.69 9.13
CA ALA A 83 6.01 -27.77 10.02
C ALA A 83 7.28 -27.41 10.83
N ALA A 84 8.06 -26.43 10.38
CA ALA A 84 9.26 -25.94 11.06
C ALA A 84 9.02 -24.67 11.90
N LEU A 85 7.79 -24.15 11.88
CA LEU A 85 7.41 -22.92 12.57
C LEU A 85 6.73 -23.23 13.93
N SER A 86 6.62 -22.23 14.80
CA SER A 86 6.13 -22.37 16.18
C SER A 86 4.62 -22.62 16.31
N GLY A 87 3.89 -22.80 15.21
CA GLY A 87 2.44 -23.01 15.22
C GLY A 87 1.61 -21.72 15.24
N GLU A 88 2.18 -20.59 15.67
CA GLU A 88 1.49 -19.30 15.70
C GLU A 88 2.44 -18.11 15.46
N VAL A 89 1.88 -16.98 15.04
CA VAL A 89 2.56 -15.68 14.92
C VAL A 89 1.75 -14.65 15.69
N ARG A 90 2.29 -14.14 16.81
CA ARG A 90 1.63 -13.14 17.67
C ARG A 90 0.20 -13.56 18.10
N GLY A 91 0.01 -14.82 18.45
CA GLY A 91 -1.30 -15.37 18.85
C GLY A 91 -2.24 -15.70 17.67
N VAL A 92 -1.82 -15.49 16.43
CA VAL A 92 -2.57 -15.89 15.24
C VAL A 92 -2.02 -17.22 14.72
N PRO A 93 -2.87 -18.27 14.56
CA PRO A 93 -2.39 -19.62 14.23
C PRO A 93 -1.79 -19.73 12.83
N ILE A 94 -0.86 -20.66 12.67
CA ILE A 94 -0.40 -21.14 11.37
C ILE A 94 -1.25 -22.37 11.03
N LEU A 95 -2.11 -22.25 10.03
CA LEU A 95 -3.13 -23.24 9.70
C LEU A 95 -2.65 -24.35 8.75
N GLY A 96 -1.50 -24.17 8.12
CA GLY A 96 -0.92 -25.15 7.22
C GLY A 96 -0.16 -24.53 6.06
N ASP A 97 -0.06 -25.26 4.96
CA ASP A 97 0.59 -24.85 3.72
C ASP A 97 -0.37 -24.13 2.75
N VAL A 98 0.17 -23.62 1.64
CA VAL A 98 -0.62 -22.98 0.58
C VAL A 98 -1.57 -23.96 -0.09
N GLY A 99 -1.28 -25.27 -0.07
CA GLY A 99 -2.18 -26.31 -0.58
C GLY A 99 -3.47 -26.43 0.23
N MET A 100 -3.37 -26.32 1.56
CA MET A 100 -4.54 -26.29 2.46
C MET A 100 -5.39 -25.03 2.21
N LEU A 101 -4.77 -23.86 2.01
CA LEU A 101 -5.50 -22.65 1.62
C LEU A 101 -6.25 -22.83 0.30
N LYS A 102 -5.63 -23.44 -0.71
CA LYS A 102 -6.27 -23.72 -1.99
C LYS A 102 -7.51 -24.61 -1.82
N SER A 103 -7.43 -25.59 -0.92
CA SER A 103 -8.57 -26.47 -0.61
C SER A 103 -9.70 -25.69 0.07
N MET A 104 -9.38 -24.78 0.98
CA MET A 104 -10.36 -23.94 1.67
C MET A 104 -11.07 -22.99 0.70
N LEU A 105 -10.36 -22.35 -0.23
CA LEU A 105 -10.94 -21.46 -1.23
C LEU A 105 -12.02 -22.12 -2.11
N SER A 106 -12.00 -23.46 -2.23
CA SER A 106 -13.04 -24.19 -2.96
C SER A 106 -14.37 -24.30 -2.18
N VAL A 107 -14.34 -24.03 -0.87
CA VAL A 107 -15.49 -24.24 0.03
C VAL A 107 -16.11 -22.92 0.47
N GLU A 108 -15.26 -21.92 0.75
CA GLU A 108 -15.72 -20.63 1.25
C GLU A 108 -14.90 -19.46 0.68
N PRO A 109 -15.51 -18.28 0.49
CA PRO A 109 -14.80 -17.10 0.04
C PRO A 109 -13.93 -16.54 1.18
N VAL A 110 -12.63 -16.41 0.89
CA VAL A 110 -11.64 -15.83 1.83
C VAL A 110 -10.85 -14.76 1.09
N HIS A 111 -10.62 -13.65 1.77
CA HIS A 111 -9.68 -12.63 1.28
C HIS A 111 -8.26 -13.04 1.65
N VAL A 112 -7.33 -12.76 0.75
CA VAL A 112 -5.94 -13.20 0.90
C VAL A 112 -4.99 -12.01 0.86
N VAL A 113 -4.04 -11.98 1.80
CA VAL A 113 -2.85 -11.14 1.73
C VAL A 113 -1.65 -12.03 1.47
N VAL A 114 -0.97 -11.85 0.33
CA VAL A 114 0.23 -12.64 0.01
C VAL A 114 1.47 -11.90 0.50
N ALA A 115 2.00 -12.32 1.63
CA ALA A 115 3.10 -11.70 2.35
C ALA A 115 4.43 -12.45 2.16
N ILE A 116 4.76 -12.74 0.92
CA ILE A 116 6.02 -13.39 0.49
C ILE A 116 6.99 -12.28 0.05
N THR A 117 8.19 -12.28 0.61
CA THR A 117 9.19 -11.23 0.34
C THR A 117 9.71 -11.26 -1.09
N ASP A 118 9.95 -12.46 -1.64
CA ASP A 118 10.34 -12.61 -3.04
C ASP A 118 9.23 -12.15 -3.97
N ASN A 119 9.51 -11.16 -4.82
CA ASN A 119 8.52 -10.51 -5.68
C ASN A 119 7.94 -11.47 -6.73
N GLY A 120 8.79 -12.34 -7.29
CA GLY A 120 8.38 -13.34 -8.28
C GLY A 120 7.48 -14.40 -7.67
N ALA A 121 7.91 -15.00 -6.55
CA ALA A 121 7.13 -15.99 -5.80
C ALA A 121 5.81 -15.41 -5.30
N ARG A 122 5.79 -14.16 -4.82
CA ARG A 122 4.57 -13.46 -4.39
C ARG A 122 3.54 -13.40 -5.51
N LEU A 123 3.94 -12.96 -6.71
CA LEU A 123 3.04 -12.88 -7.86
C LEU A 123 2.63 -14.27 -8.37
N GLN A 124 3.55 -15.22 -8.36
CA GLN A 124 3.25 -16.60 -8.78
C GLN A 124 2.18 -17.24 -7.87
N VAL A 125 2.34 -17.12 -6.56
CA VAL A 125 1.36 -17.62 -5.58
C VAL A 125 0.03 -16.88 -5.73
N ALA A 126 0.05 -15.55 -5.85
CA ALA A 126 -1.14 -14.75 -6.06
C ALA A 126 -1.90 -15.19 -7.32
N ASN A 127 -1.22 -15.37 -8.46
CA ASN A 127 -1.85 -15.80 -9.69
C ASN A 127 -2.46 -17.22 -9.57
N ALA A 128 -1.77 -18.14 -8.88
CA ALA A 128 -2.30 -19.48 -8.63
C ALA A 128 -3.55 -19.46 -7.74
N LEU A 129 -3.60 -18.61 -6.72
CA LEU A 129 -4.78 -18.44 -5.86
C LEU A 129 -5.93 -17.72 -6.59
N ARG A 130 -5.62 -16.73 -7.44
CA ARG A 130 -6.60 -16.01 -8.27
C ARG A 130 -7.36 -16.96 -9.21
N SER A 131 -6.67 -17.92 -9.82
CA SER A 131 -7.31 -18.92 -10.68
C SER A 131 -8.31 -19.82 -9.95
N LEU A 132 -8.24 -19.85 -8.61
CA LEU A 132 -9.18 -20.55 -7.72
C LEU A 132 -10.24 -19.63 -7.11
N GLY A 133 -10.36 -18.40 -7.59
CA GLY A 133 -11.35 -17.44 -7.13
C GLY A 133 -10.96 -16.63 -5.88
N ALA A 134 -9.71 -16.69 -5.43
CA ALA A 134 -9.25 -15.87 -4.31
C ALA A 134 -9.43 -14.37 -4.60
N ARG A 135 -9.91 -13.63 -3.61
CA ARG A 135 -9.95 -12.16 -3.59
C ARG A 135 -8.76 -11.64 -2.81
N PHE A 136 -8.10 -10.61 -3.30
CA PHE A 136 -6.94 -10.06 -2.61
C PHE A 136 -7.27 -8.76 -1.88
N LEU A 137 -6.87 -8.72 -0.62
CA LEU A 137 -7.09 -7.55 0.22
C LEU A 137 -5.91 -6.58 0.10
N THR A 138 -6.19 -5.36 -0.34
CA THR A 138 -5.24 -4.25 -0.19
C THR A 138 -5.35 -3.71 1.22
N SER A 139 -4.26 -3.79 1.98
CA SER A 139 -4.19 -3.44 3.38
C SER A 139 -3.43 -2.13 3.55
N VAL A 140 -4.09 -1.12 4.11
CA VAL A 140 -3.52 0.22 4.29
C VAL A 140 -3.50 0.56 5.77
N HIS A 141 -2.30 0.83 6.30
CA HIS A 141 -2.17 1.26 7.70
C HIS A 141 -2.90 2.60 7.92
N PRO A 142 -3.58 2.83 9.06
CA PRO A 142 -4.29 4.08 9.33
C PRO A 142 -3.43 5.36 9.25
N GLU A 143 -2.12 5.24 9.47
CA GLU A 143 -1.17 6.36 9.31
C GLU A 143 -0.63 6.49 7.87
N ALA A 144 -0.99 5.61 6.96
CA ALA A 144 -0.64 5.78 5.55
C ALA A 144 -1.65 6.69 4.86
N TYR A 145 -1.18 7.48 3.89
CA TYR A 145 -2.04 8.31 3.06
C TYR A 145 -2.10 7.76 1.63
N VAL A 146 -3.29 7.48 1.17
CA VAL A 146 -3.54 7.12 -0.24
C VAL A 146 -4.55 8.12 -0.78
N SER A 147 -4.15 8.84 -1.83
CA SER A 147 -5.03 9.81 -2.49
C SER A 147 -6.26 9.11 -3.07
N ALA A 148 -7.42 9.73 -2.93
CA ALA A 148 -8.69 9.21 -3.48
C ALA A 148 -8.70 9.09 -5.01
N VAL A 149 -7.81 9.82 -5.70
CA VAL A 149 -7.65 9.76 -7.17
C VAL A 149 -6.44 8.91 -7.61
N ALA A 150 -5.73 8.29 -6.67
CA ALA A 150 -4.71 7.31 -7.00
C ALA A 150 -5.33 5.96 -7.37
N VAL A 151 -4.69 5.24 -8.28
CA VAL A 151 -5.10 3.88 -8.66
C VAL A 151 -4.19 2.88 -7.95
N VAL A 152 -4.75 2.06 -7.08
CA VAL A 152 -3.98 1.03 -6.36
C VAL A 152 -4.56 -0.35 -6.67
N GLY A 153 -3.72 -1.22 -7.19
CA GLY A 153 -4.07 -2.61 -7.48
C GLY A 153 -4.37 -3.42 -6.22
N ASP A 154 -5.03 -4.55 -6.39
CA ASP A 154 -5.38 -5.45 -5.29
C ASP A 154 -4.16 -6.13 -4.65
N GLY A 155 -4.29 -6.54 -3.40
CA GLY A 155 -3.25 -7.26 -2.67
C GLY A 155 -2.03 -6.42 -2.27
N CYS A 156 -2.10 -5.10 -2.37
CA CYS A 156 -1.05 -4.21 -1.90
C CYS A 156 -1.03 -4.10 -0.38
N VAL A 157 0.13 -3.84 0.19
CA VAL A 157 0.29 -3.54 1.63
C VAL A 157 1.02 -2.21 1.78
N ALA A 158 0.37 -1.23 2.40
CA ALA A 158 0.94 0.07 2.72
C ALA A 158 1.23 0.15 4.23
N ALA A 159 2.50 0.25 4.60
CA ALA A 159 2.98 0.32 5.96
C ALA A 159 2.79 1.74 6.57
N PRO A 160 3.00 1.93 7.89
CA PRO A 160 2.81 3.23 8.55
C PRO A 160 3.55 4.37 7.87
N GLY A 161 2.85 5.47 7.64
CA GLY A 161 3.41 6.67 7.01
C GLY A 161 3.76 6.56 5.53
N ALA A 162 3.39 5.47 4.85
CA ALA A 162 3.48 5.39 3.39
C ALA A 162 2.53 6.41 2.73
N ILE A 163 2.96 7.02 1.64
CA ILE A 163 2.21 8.08 0.95
C ILE A 163 2.07 7.72 -0.53
N VAL A 164 0.84 7.75 -1.03
CA VAL A 164 0.52 7.63 -2.46
C VAL A 164 -0.20 8.91 -2.87
N GLN A 165 0.45 9.69 -3.72
CA GLN A 165 -0.01 11.01 -4.16
C GLN A 165 -1.08 10.92 -5.27
N PRO A 166 -1.79 12.04 -5.58
CA PRO A 166 -2.76 12.08 -6.66
C PRO A 166 -2.23 11.57 -8.00
N ASP A 167 -3.09 10.87 -8.74
CA ASP A 167 -2.82 10.33 -10.09
C ASP A 167 -1.66 9.32 -10.16
N ALA A 168 -1.12 8.90 -9.00
CA ALA A 168 -0.19 7.79 -8.96
C ALA A 168 -0.90 6.46 -9.23
N ALA A 169 -0.22 5.54 -9.95
CA ALA A 169 -0.74 4.22 -10.28
C ALA A 169 0.19 3.11 -9.77
N LEU A 170 -0.36 2.23 -8.94
CA LEU A 170 0.34 1.05 -8.42
C LEU A 170 -0.32 -0.22 -8.95
N GLY A 171 0.49 -1.12 -9.49
CA GLY A 171 0.07 -2.48 -9.82
C GLY A 171 -0.26 -3.31 -8.58
N SER A 172 -0.84 -4.49 -8.80
CA SER A 172 -1.24 -5.41 -7.73
C SER A 172 -0.04 -5.95 -6.94
N HIS A 173 -0.27 -6.31 -5.68
CA HIS A 173 0.70 -6.98 -4.81
C HIS A 173 2.00 -6.18 -4.55
N CYS A 174 1.95 -4.87 -4.60
CA CYS A 174 3.07 -4.01 -4.20
C CYS A 174 3.18 -3.92 -2.68
N PHE A 175 4.40 -3.80 -2.19
CA PHE A 175 4.69 -3.44 -0.81
C PHE A 175 5.23 -2.02 -0.73
N LEU A 176 4.59 -1.19 0.10
CA LEU A 176 5.02 0.16 0.41
C LEU A 176 5.52 0.19 1.85
N GLY A 177 6.83 0.23 2.00
CA GLY A 177 7.51 0.27 3.30
C GLY A 177 7.21 1.55 4.09
N PRO A 178 7.51 1.56 5.41
CA PRO A 178 7.24 2.72 6.25
C PRO A 178 7.85 4.01 5.67
N ARG A 179 7.05 5.09 5.64
CA ARG A 179 7.45 6.41 5.13
C ARG A 179 7.95 6.42 3.68
N SER A 180 7.57 5.44 2.88
CA SER A 180 7.81 5.49 1.43
C SER A 180 6.84 6.46 0.77
N VAL A 181 7.25 7.05 -0.34
CA VAL A 181 6.45 8.01 -1.10
C VAL A 181 6.39 7.58 -2.57
N VAL A 182 5.18 7.45 -3.09
CA VAL A 182 4.92 7.38 -4.53
C VAL A 182 4.27 8.70 -4.91
N ASP A 183 5.02 9.54 -5.61
CA ASP A 183 4.63 10.91 -5.93
C ASP A 183 3.62 10.95 -7.10
N ARG A 184 3.02 12.12 -7.34
CA ARG A 184 1.98 12.32 -8.35
C ARG A 184 2.40 11.83 -9.73
N ASP A 185 1.46 11.29 -10.49
CA ASP A 185 1.67 10.79 -11.86
C ASP A 185 2.68 9.63 -11.96
N ALA A 186 3.21 9.11 -10.84
CA ALA A 186 4.17 8.01 -10.87
C ALA A 186 3.48 6.67 -11.14
N GLU A 187 4.14 5.81 -11.91
CA GLU A 187 3.65 4.49 -12.26
C GLU A 187 4.55 3.41 -11.64
N VAL A 188 3.97 2.48 -10.89
CA VAL A 188 4.70 1.37 -10.25
C VAL A 188 4.10 0.04 -10.70
N GLY A 189 4.91 -0.82 -11.28
CA GLY A 189 4.51 -2.14 -11.77
C GLY A 189 4.17 -3.12 -10.65
N ALA A 190 3.40 -4.16 -11.02
CA ALA A 190 2.93 -5.17 -10.07
C ALA A 190 4.07 -5.90 -9.34
N GLY A 191 3.84 -6.24 -8.08
CA GLY A 191 4.78 -6.97 -7.27
C GLY A 191 6.05 -6.20 -6.89
N THR A 192 6.09 -4.89 -7.08
CA THR A 192 7.25 -4.08 -6.70
C THR A 192 7.37 -3.95 -5.20
N TRP A 193 8.61 -4.02 -4.71
CA TRP A 193 8.98 -3.83 -3.31
C TRP A 193 9.59 -2.45 -3.11
N ILE A 194 8.88 -1.57 -2.44
CA ILE A 194 9.37 -0.23 -2.07
C ILE A 194 9.74 -0.26 -0.60
N SER A 195 11.04 -0.26 -0.29
CA SER A 195 11.52 -0.33 1.09
C SER A 195 11.25 0.98 1.86
N ALA A 196 11.52 0.97 3.17
CA ALA A 196 11.31 2.12 4.04
C ALA A 196 12.06 3.37 3.54
N GLY A 197 11.37 4.53 3.59
CA GLY A 197 11.93 5.84 3.24
C GLY A 197 12.23 6.06 1.77
N CYS A 198 11.83 5.14 0.87
CA CYS A 198 12.03 5.33 -0.57
C CYS A 198 11.12 6.42 -1.13
N VAL A 199 11.59 7.10 -2.16
CA VAL A 199 10.81 8.10 -2.90
C VAL A 199 10.79 7.75 -4.39
N VAL A 200 9.62 7.48 -4.92
CA VAL A 200 9.37 7.42 -6.37
C VAL A 200 8.87 8.80 -6.78
N GLY A 201 9.71 9.56 -7.49
CA GLY A 201 9.47 10.95 -7.83
C GLY A 201 8.38 11.15 -8.87
N PRO A 202 7.98 12.43 -9.11
CA PRO A 202 6.84 12.74 -9.97
C PRO A 202 6.98 12.20 -11.39
N ALA A 203 5.94 11.52 -11.87
CA ALA A 203 5.89 10.90 -13.20
C ALA A 203 7.04 9.89 -13.47
N ALA A 204 7.70 9.37 -12.44
CA ALA A 204 8.68 8.29 -12.57
C ALA A 204 7.97 6.96 -12.88
N ARG A 205 8.69 6.06 -13.53
CA ARG A 205 8.18 4.73 -13.87
C ARG A 205 9.05 3.66 -13.26
N VAL A 206 8.45 2.78 -12.47
CA VAL A 206 9.10 1.62 -11.87
C VAL A 206 8.45 0.37 -12.42
N GLY A 207 9.24 -0.49 -13.05
CA GLY A 207 8.77 -1.73 -13.65
C GLY A 207 8.28 -2.75 -12.61
N ALA A 208 7.65 -3.80 -13.09
CA ALA A 208 7.13 -4.87 -12.24
C ALA A 208 8.26 -5.62 -11.51
N ARG A 209 7.99 -6.09 -10.31
CA ARG A 209 8.91 -6.87 -9.47
C ARG A 209 10.23 -6.18 -9.12
N ALA A 210 10.35 -4.88 -9.39
CA ALA A 210 11.53 -4.13 -8.96
C ALA A 210 11.65 -4.09 -7.44
N VAL A 211 12.87 -3.92 -6.95
CA VAL A 211 13.17 -3.73 -5.52
C VAL A 211 13.83 -2.37 -5.36
N LEU A 212 13.20 -1.48 -4.60
CA LEU A 212 13.80 -0.21 -4.20
C LEU A 212 14.32 -0.35 -2.77
N GLY A 213 15.64 -0.37 -2.62
CA GLY A 213 16.32 -0.50 -1.33
C GLY A 213 16.06 0.70 -0.42
N GLN A 214 16.30 0.54 0.88
CA GLN A 214 15.97 1.56 1.90
C GLN A 214 16.54 2.94 1.58
N ASN A 215 15.72 3.98 1.73
CA ASN A 215 16.09 5.38 1.45
C ASN A 215 16.66 5.61 0.04
N SER A 216 16.34 4.75 -0.91
CA SER A 216 16.63 5.01 -2.32
C SER A 216 15.62 6.00 -2.91
N SER A 217 15.95 6.61 -4.04
CA SER A 217 15.03 7.51 -4.73
C SER A 217 15.10 7.31 -6.25
N VAL A 218 13.95 7.46 -6.89
CA VAL A 218 13.82 7.49 -8.34
C VAL A 218 13.43 8.91 -8.71
N GLY A 219 14.27 9.59 -9.48
CA GLY A 219 14.09 10.98 -9.86
C GLY A 219 12.85 11.22 -10.72
N ARG A 220 12.49 12.49 -10.91
CA ARG A 220 11.36 12.88 -11.74
C ARG A 220 11.50 12.33 -13.16
N LYS A 221 10.46 11.61 -13.63
CA LYS A 221 10.43 10.99 -14.97
C LYS A 221 11.55 9.97 -15.24
N ALA A 222 12.28 9.57 -14.20
CA ALA A 222 13.24 8.49 -14.31
C ALA A 222 12.54 7.14 -14.47
N VAL A 223 13.26 6.17 -15.01
CA VAL A 223 12.72 4.83 -15.28
C VAL A 223 13.60 3.79 -14.59
N VAL A 224 12.95 2.87 -13.91
CA VAL A 224 13.54 1.64 -13.37
C VAL A 224 12.86 0.48 -14.09
N ASP A 225 13.61 -0.38 -14.73
CA ASP A 225 13.05 -1.52 -15.46
C ASP A 225 12.50 -2.60 -14.51
N SER A 226 11.72 -3.53 -15.08
CA SER A 226 11.22 -4.69 -14.34
C SER A 226 12.36 -5.56 -13.85
N ASP A 227 12.18 -6.18 -12.67
CA ASP A 227 13.15 -7.09 -12.04
C ASP A 227 14.49 -6.43 -11.64
N VAL A 228 14.58 -5.11 -11.67
CA VAL A 228 15.78 -4.38 -11.26
C VAL A 228 15.78 -4.16 -9.74
N GLU A 229 16.94 -4.35 -9.12
CA GLU A 229 17.18 -3.97 -7.72
C GLU A 229 17.99 -2.67 -7.66
N VAL A 230 17.37 -1.64 -7.10
CA VAL A 230 18.03 -0.38 -6.74
C VAL A 230 18.54 -0.51 -5.30
N GLY A 231 19.84 -0.51 -5.10
CA GLY A 231 20.45 -0.64 -3.77
C GLY A 231 20.02 0.49 -2.81
N ALA A 232 20.18 0.23 -1.51
CA ALA A 232 19.87 1.24 -0.49
C ALA A 232 20.69 2.53 -0.69
N LEU A 233 20.07 3.69 -0.36
CA LEU A 233 20.68 5.03 -0.46
C LEU A 233 21.09 5.42 -1.90
N ARG A 234 20.61 4.71 -2.90
CA ARG A 234 20.89 5.05 -4.31
C ARG A 234 19.84 6.00 -4.87
N HIS A 235 20.30 6.86 -5.75
CA HIS A 235 19.45 7.70 -6.57
C HIS A 235 19.50 7.21 -8.02
N VAL A 236 18.32 7.04 -8.63
CA VAL A 236 18.18 6.78 -10.05
C VAL A 236 17.68 8.05 -10.70
N ASP A 237 18.50 8.65 -11.56
CA ASP A 237 18.13 9.84 -12.31
C ASP A 237 17.69 9.48 -13.73
N ARG A 238 17.10 10.45 -14.40
CA ARG A 238 16.78 10.34 -15.82
C ARG A 238 18.10 10.35 -16.62
N GLU A 239 18.39 9.31 -17.38
CA GLU A 239 19.52 9.36 -18.32
C GLU A 239 19.32 10.52 -19.31
N GLY A 240 20.26 11.48 -19.34
CA GLY A 240 20.35 12.54 -20.35
C GLY A 240 19.64 13.87 -20.01
N GLY A 241 19.81 14.35 -18.78
CA GLY A 241 19.49 15.74 -18.38
C GLY A 241 20.74 16.51 -17.99
#